data_dbc5df7c6c30ed578ed73bffc7ba9180
#
_entry.id   dbc5df7c6c30ed578ed73bffc7ba9180
#
_cell.length_a   1.000
_cell.length_b   1.000
_cell.length_c   1.000
_cell.angle_alpha   90.00
_cell.angle_beta   90.00
_cell.angle_gamma   90.00
#
_symmetry.space_group_name_H-M   'P 1'
#
loop_
_entity.id
_entity.type
_entity.pdbx_description
1 polymer ?
#
loop_
_entity_poly.entity_id
_entity_poly.type
_entity_poly.pdbx_seq_one_letter_code
_entity_poly.pdbx_strand_id
1 'polypeptide(L)'
;MRTGLICALLVLGLVPELTAQTRETLQLVGSSQLDSLASTAIPSDDLRVSPHPDADGDLAGVSKGPGSASVPVVTAPQSISLAVSNISLAFNGLNHRDQRFAGTGAYANSQFSTEPPDAGLAVGSGFVLQTVNAALAIYDANTGALRQGPTALNQFFRLKPEIARSSGTYGDFTSDPRAYYDSQLQRWFVSVVAIATNPQTGDLTAPTRLLIAVSESSDPTQTWKIYSIDTTSHGVEGCPCFGDQPVIGADANGLFISTNAFSLHEGFAGVQIYALSKQLLAGGAVPAVMHWNNPRLAGGFAFSLQPSIRSLPAPDDAMNGVEYFTSVADIRNMLDHRIAIWAITNTASLANEMPVLRLRTAIVGTQAFGVPPDASQKIGETRLGSLLSEKTEYLATNDQRMQQAVFANGKLWSALTTMVAVGEDPNPHAGIAYFILRPSITAAGAIRVEIAKQGYLAVANSDVFYPAIAIRPNGEGAIAFTVSGPEHYPSAAFATLNQNGVGNVEIVAAGTAPIDGFSGYKYFGGGGSGRTGDYSAATVDEHGSIWIASEYIPSGARTLLANWGTFIAQLTPEK
;
A
#
# COMPACT_ATOMS: atom_id res chain seq x y z
N MET A 1 -14.74 -21.77 65.88
CA MET A 1 -14.46 -22.50 64.63
C MET A 1 -15.45 -22.04 63.60
N ARG A 2 -15.06 -21.17 62.70
CA ARG A 2 -15.87 -20.79 61.52
C ARG A 2 -15.07 -21.15 60.27
N THR A 3 -15.50 -22.15 59.58
CA THR A 3 -14.98 -22.63 58.31
C THR A 3 -15.42 -21.72 57.20
N GLY A 4 -14.52 -20.97 56.62
CA GLY A 4 -14.80 -20.15 55.45
C GLY A 4 -14.66 -21.01 54.17
N LEU A 5 -15.72 -21.05 53.42
CA LEU A 5 -15.79 -21.71 52.08
C LEU A 5 -15.25 -20.70 51.05
N ILE A 6 -14.10 -21.00 50.44
CA ILE A 6 -13.55 -20.24 49.33
C ILE A 6 -14.21 -20.78 48.05
N CYS A 7 -15.12 -19.99 47.46
CA CYS A 7 -15.65 -20.24 46.12
C CYS A 7 -14.61 -19.76 45.09
N ALA A 8 -13.96 -20.70 44.42
CA ALA A 8 -13.12 -20.41 43.25
C ALA A 8 -14.07 -20.18 42.05
N LEU A 9 -14.21 -18.94 41.59
CA LEU A 9 -14.82 -18.63 40.31
C LEU A 9 -13.90 -19.10 39.18
N LEU A 10 -14.28 -20.18 38.52
CA LEU A 10 -13.73 -20.54 37.23
C LEU A 10 -14.27 -19.54 36.21
N VAL A 11 -13.44 -18.58 35.80
CA VAL A 11 -13.70 -17.77 34.60
C VAL A 11 -13.38 -18.69 33.41
N LEU A 12 -14.39 -19.33 32.86
CA LEU A 12 -14.35 -19.89 31.51
C LEU A 12 -14.18 -18.74 30.53
N GLY A 13 -12.95 -18.48 30.13
CA GLY A 13 -12.68 -17.59 29.01
C GLY A 13 -13.32 -18.19 27.75
N LEU A 14 -14.36 -17.55 27.26
CA LEU A 14 -14.87 -17.77 25.91
C LEU A 14 -13.70 -17.55 24.95
N VAL A 15 -13.20 -18.63 24.36
CA VAL A 15 -12.30 -18.59 23.21
C VAL A 15 -13.16 -17.99 22.08
N PRO A 16 -12.81 -16.80 21.53
CA PRO A 16 -13.60 -16.25 20.44
C PRO A 16 -13.61 -17.26 19.29
N GLU A 17 -14.78 -17.49 18.72
CA GLU A 17 -14.93 -18.30 17.53
C GLU A 17 -13.95 -17.82 16.46
N LEU A 18 -13.01 -18.67 16.13
CA LEU A 18 -12.11 -18.50 15.01
C LEU A 18 -12.95 -18.35 13.75
N THR A 19 -12.82 -17.25 13.04
CA THR A 19 -13.39 -17.08 11.71
C THR A 19 -13.05 -18.32 10.88
N ALA A 20 -14.04 -18.98 10.33
CA ALA A 20 -13.83 -20.21 9.59
C ALA A 20 -12.94 -19.93 8.38
N GLN A 21 -11.85 -20.68 8.27
CA GLN A 21 -11.02 -20.68 7.09
C GLN A 21 -11.78 -21.39 5.97
N THR A 22 -11.88 -20.73 4.81
CA THR A 22 -12.47 -21.30 3.61
C THR A 22 -11.40 -21.59 2.55
N ARG A 23 -11.77 -22.32 1.53
CA ARG A 23 -10.92 -22.58 0.38
C ARG A 23 -11.60 -21.98 -0.85
N GLU A 24 -10.89 -21.07 -1.50
CA GLU A 24 -11.35 -20.42 -2.73
C GLU A 24 -10.70 -21.05 -3.96
N THR A 25 -11.28 -20.75 -5.11
CA THR A 25 -10.77 -21.25 -6.40
C THR A 25 -9.89 -20.20 -7.04
N LEU A 26 -8.62 -20.56 -7.28
CA LEU A 26 -7.73 -19.79 -8.14
C LEU A 26 -7.96 -20.22 -9.59
N GLN A 27 -8.15 -19.26 -10.49
CA GLN A 27 -8.30 -19.51 -11.92
C GLN A 27 -7.05 -19.03 -12.66
N LEU A 28 -6.45 -19.89 -13.49
CA LEU A 28 -5.44 -19.46 -14.45
C LEU A 28 -6.16 -18.78 -15.63
N VAL A 29 -6.02 -17.47 -15.77
CA VAL A 29 -6.65 -16.67 -16.84
C VAL A 29 -5.89 -16.82 -18.16
N GLY A 30 -4.58 -16.98 -18.09
CA GLY A 30 -3.71 -17.13 -19.26
C GLY A 30 -2.31 -16.58 -19.02
N SER A 31 -1.60 -16.27 -20.10
CA SER A 31 -0.27 -15.67 -20.05
C SER A 31 -0.29 -14.29 -20.68
N SER A 32 0.57 -13.40 -20.19
CA SER A 32 0.76 -12.06 -20.72
C SER A 32 2.25 -11.78 -20.91
N GLN A 33 2.56 -10.83 -21.78
CA GLN A 33 3.89 -10.29 -21.96
C GLN A 33 3.74 -8.77 -22.06
N LEU A 34 4.70 -8.04 -21.51
CA LEU A 34 4.76 -6.61 -21.64
C LEU A 34 5.09 -6.25 -23.09
N ASP A 35 4.37 -5.30 -23.64
CA ASP A 35 4.68 -4.80 -24.98
C ASP A 35 5.93 -3.90 -24.95
N SER A 36 6.55 -3.78 -26.13
CA SER A 36 7.63 -2.81 -26.35
C SER A 36 7.14 -1.38 -26.09
N LEU A 37 8.09 -0.46 -25.86
CA LEU A 37 7.87 0.94 -25.54
C LEU A 37 6.62 1.55 -26.18
N ALA A 38 5.82 2.27 -25.38
CA ALA A 38 4.61 2.94 -25.83
C ALA A 38 4.90 3.93 -26.98
N SER A 39 3.92 4.16 -27.83
CA SER A 39 4.03 5.10 -28.98
C SER A 39 4.39 6.51 -28.49
N THR A 40 5.29 7.18 -29.18
CA THR A 40 5.65 8.58 -28.94
C THR A 40 4.60 9.57 -29.44
N ALA A 41 3.62 9.11 -30.22
CA ALA A 41 2.52 9.96 -30.70
C ALA A 41 1.51 10.21 -29.56
N ILE A 42 1.45 11.44 -29.08
CA ILE A 42 0.59 11.84 -27.96
C ILE A 42 -0.73 12.32 -28.55
N PRO A 43 -1.86 11.65 -28.21
CA PRO A 43 -3.19 12.14 -28.52
C PRO A 43 -3.47 13.47 -27.80
N SER A 44 -4.49 14.20 -28.26
CA SER A 44 -5.00 15.33 -27.49
C SER A 44 -5.55 14.86 -26.15
N ASP A 45 -5.13 15.51 -25.07
CA ASP A 45 -5.66 15.28 -23.74
C ASP A 45 -7.15 15.70 -23.68
N ASP A 46 -7.96 14.96 -22.93
CA ASP A 46 -9.36 15.28 -22.70
C ASP A 46 -9.66 15.43 -21.21
N LEU A 47 -10.80 16.03 -20.87
CA LEU A 47 -11.21 16.28 -19.49
C LEU A 47 -11.94 15.08 -18.85
N ARG A 48 -11.81 13.88 -19.40
CA ARG A 48 -12.47 12.70 -18.85
C ARG A 48 -11.63 12.15 -17.69
N VAL A 49 -12.19 12.23 -16.51
CA VAL A 49 -11.72 11.55 -15.32
C VAL A 49 -12.43 10.21 -15.19
N SER A 50 -11.87 9.31 -14.38
CA SER A 50 -12.56 8.08 -14.00
C SER A 50 -13.95 8.45 -13.44
N PRO A 51 -15.03 7.78 -13.88
CA PRO A 51 -16.34 7.97 -13.26
C PRO A 51 -16.42 7.41 -11.84
N HIS A 52 -15.38 6.75 -11.39
CA HIS A 52 -15.29 6.13 -10.07
C HIS A 52 -14.39 7.00 -9.20
N PRO A 53 -14.95 7.78 -8.25
CA PRO A 53 -14.14 8.27 -7.15
C PRO A 53 -13.61 7.03 -6.40
N ASP A 54 -12.36 7.10 -5.98
CA ASP A 54 -11.79 6.03 -5.17
C ASP A 54 -12.72 5.68 -4.01
N ALA A 55 -13.01 4.40 -3.88
CA ALA A 55 -13.85 3.87 -2.81
C ALA A 55 -13.23 4.09 -1.42
N ASP A 56 -11.94 4.42 -1.38
CA ASP A 56 -11.15 4.67 -0.19
C ASP A 56 -11.53 5.92 0.61
N GLY A 57 -12.17 6.89 -0.05
CA GLY A 57 -12.40 8.21 0.54
C GLY A 57 -13.27 8.20 1.78
N ASP A 58 -14.04 7.15 1.98
CA ASP A 58 -14.98 7.16 3.07
C ASP A 58 -15.21 5.78 3.68
N LEU A 59 -14.70 5.60 4.87
CA LEU A 59 -15.43 4.83 5.87
C LEU A 59 -16.79 5.52 6.12
N ALA A 60 -17.46 5.96 5.03
CA ALA A 60 -18.71 6.70 5.06
C ALA A 60 -19.77 5.85 5.76
N GLY A 61 -20.29 6.37 6.84
CA GLY A 61 -21.21 5.69 7.75
C GLY A 61 -20.55 5.10 8.99
N VAL A 62 -19.23 5.10 9.12
CA VAL A 62 -18.55 4.75 10.37
C VAL A 62 -18.41 6.00 11.23
N SER A 63 -19.25 6.13 12.26
CA SER A 63 -19.15 7.22 13.24
C SER A 63 -17.79 7.17 13.92
N LYS A 64 -16.95 8.19 13.70
CA LYS A 64 -15.69 8.38 14.42
C LYS A 64 -16.00 8.79 15.86
N GLY A 65 -15.77 7.87 16.81
CA GLY A 65 -15.95 8.15 18.23
C GLY A 65 -14.82 8.99 18.80
N PRO A 66 -15.03 9.66 19.96
CA PRO A 66 -13.94 10.31 20.66
C PRO A 66 -12.91 9.26 21.08
N GLY A 67 -11.65 9.46 20.69
CA GLY A 67 -10.54 8.59 21.10
C GLY A 67 -10.25 8.73 22.59
N SER A 68 -9.63 7.72 23.18
CA SER A 68 -9.22 7.68 24.59
C SER A 68 -7.82 8.23 24.83
N ALA A 69 -7.11 8.63 23.79
CA ALA A 69 -5.74 9.14 23.82
C ALA A 69 -5.70 10.67 23.67
N SER A 70 -4.57 11.29 23.99
CA SER A 70 -4.28 12.69 23.70
C SER A 70 -3.38 12.80 22.47
N VAL A 71 -3.47 13.94 21.76
CA VAL A 71 -2.59 14.25 20.61
C VAL A 71 -1.13 14.15 21.06
N PRO A 72 -0.29 13.35 20.37
CA PRO A 72 1.12 13.23 20.71
C PRO A 72 1.87 14.53 20.45
N VAL A 73 2.75 14.92 21.38
CA VAL A 73 3.60 16.11 21.27
C VAL A 73 5.02 15.70 20.94
N VAL A 74 5.56 16.19 19.82
CA VAL A 74 6.94 15.96 19.40
C VAL A 74 7.77 17.20 19.74
N THR A 75 8.55 17.13 20.82
CA THR A 75 9.35 18.27 21.33
C THR A 75 10.70 18.41 20.63
N ALA A 76 11.17 17.35 19.96
CA ALA A 76 12.42 17.34 19.19
C ALA A 76 12.13 16.80 17.76
N PRO A 77 11.57 17.66 16.89
CA PRO A 77 11.29 17.25 15.51
C PRO A 77 12.58 17.03 14.72
N GLN A 78 12.50 16.23 13.66
CA GLN A 78 13.58 16.00 12.72
C GLN A 78 13.85 17.26 11.89
N SER A 79 15.10 17.49 11.53
CA SER A 79 15.50 18.53 10.57
C SER A 79 15.36 18.00 9.14
N ILE A 80 15.11 18.91 8.18
CA ILE A 80 15.14 18.61 6.75
C ILE A 80 16.52 18.95 6.19
N SER A 81 17.08 18.07 5.36
CA SER A 81 18.27 18.30 4.55
C SER A 81 17.93 18.13 3.06
N LEU A 82 18.44 19.08 2.27
CA LEU A 82 18.46 18.97 0.80
C LEU A 82 19.76 18.32 0.29
N ALA A 83 20.76 18.21 1.16
CA ALA A 83 22.00 17.49 0.86
C ALA A 83 21.78 16.02 1.19
N VAL A 84 21.64 15.19 0.17
CA VAL A 84 21.37 13.76 0.32
C VAL A 84 22.68 13.00 0.33
N SER A 85 22.93 12.28 1.41
CA SER A 85 24.02 11.32 1.53
C SER A 85 23.54 9.92 1.13
N ASN A 86 24.44 9.11 0.56
CA ASN A 86 24.19 7.69 0.32
C ASN A 86 23.16 7.32 -0.78
N ILE A 87 22.97 8.18 -1.79
CA ILE A 87 22.23 7.79 -3.00
C ILE A 87 23.23 7.31 -4.06
N SER A 88 23.01 6.10 -4.58
CA SER A 88 23.79 5.51 -5.69
C SER A 88 23.12 5.73 -7.04
N LEU A 89 21.79 5.72 -7.07
CA LEU A 89 21.01 5.95 -8.28
C LEU A 89 19.70 6.64 -7.90
N ALA A 90 19.27 7.60 -8.74
CA ALA A 90 17.99 8.27 -8.57
C ALA A 90 17.45 8.74 -9.92
N PHE A 91 16.15 8.57 -10.15
CA PHE A 91 15.51 8.92 -11.42
C PHE A 91 14.00 9.11 -11.25
N ASN A 92 13.41 9.81 -12.22
CA ASN A 92 11.95 9.93 -12.30
C ASN A 92 11.32 8.60 -12.66
N GLY A 93 10.37 8.15 -11.85
CA GLY A 93 9.48 7.05 -12.18
C GLY A 93 8.34 7.51 -13.07
N LEU A 94 7.24 6.73 -13.06
CA LEU A 94 6.02 7.07 -13.78
C LEU A 94 5.40 8.37 -13.25
N ASN A 95 4.76 9.11 -14.13
CA ASN A 95 4.00 10.32 -13.84
C ASN A 95 2.59 10.23 -14.44
N HIS A 96 1.75 11.21 -14.12
CA HIS A 96 0.36 11.21 -14.60
C HIS A 96 0.25 11.10 -16.11
N ARG A 97 1.15 11.76 -16.87
CA ARG A 97 1.13 11.67 -18.32
C ARG A 97 1.48 10.28 -18.83
N ASP A 98 2.46 9.63 -18.22
CA ASP A 98 2.83 8.25 -18.55
C ASP A 98 1.68 7.28 -18.28
N GLN A 99 0.99 7.43 -17.14
CA GLN A 99 -0.19 6.65 -16.79
C GLN A 99 -1.33 6.89 -17.78
N ARG A 100 -1.67 8.16 -18.05
CA ARG A 100 -2.80 8.55 -18.89
C ARG A 100 -2.65 8.04 -20.33
N PHE A 101 -1.45 7.96 -20.84
CA PHE A 101 -1.16 7.54 -22.22
C PHE A 101 -0.46 6.16 -22.29
N ALA A 102 -0.51 5.38 -21.22
CA ALA A 102 -0.01 4.01 -21.20
C ALA A 102 -0.76 3.11 -22.20
N GLY A 103 -0.06 2.09 -22.66
CA GLY A 103 -0.61 1.05 -23.52
C GLY A 103 -0.37 1.26 -25.01
N THR A 104 -0.58 0.18 -25.77
CA THR A 104 -0.36 0.11 -27.22
C THR A 104 -1.55 -0.52 -27.94
N GLY A 105 -1.64 -0.39 -29.27
CA GLY A 105 -2.69 -1.01 -30.05
C GLY A 105 -4.10 -0.60 -29.61
N ALA A 106 -4.93 -1.56 -29.24
CA ALA A 106 -6.29 -1.32 -28.75
C ALA A 106 -6.34 -0.57 -27.40
N TYR A 107 -5.22 -0.59 -26.66
CA TYR A 107 -5.08 0.07 -25.36
C TYR A 107 -4.46 1.47 -25.45
N ALA A 108 -4.01 1.88 -26.63
CA ALA A 108 -3.50 3.24 -26.83
C ALA A 108 -4.61 4.27 -26.55
N ASN A 109 -4.29 5.27 -25.69
CA ASN A 109 -5.24 6.31 -25.27
C ASN A 109 -6.53 5.77 -24.63
N SER A 110 -6.46 4.65 -23.93
CA SER A 110 -7.61 3.99 -23.31
C SER A 110 -7.70 4.18 -21.80
N GLN A 111 -6.79 4.93 -21.19
CA GLN A 111 -6.80 5.18 -19.75
C GLN A 111 -7.56 6.47 -19.41
N PHE A 112 -8.21 6.48 -18.24
CA PHE A 112 -8.68 7.71 -17.61
C PHE A 112 -7.51 8.46 -16.93
N SER A 113 -7.75 9.74 -16.64
CA SER A 113 -6.93 10.43 -15.66
C SER A 113 -7.24 9.90 -14.27
N THR A 114 -6.22 9.49 -13.51
CA THR A 114 -6.34 8.90 -12.18
C THR A 114 -5.46 9.65 -11.18
N GLU A 115 -5.96 9.87 -10.00
CA GLU A 115 -5.29 10.37 -8.81
C GLU A 115 -5.74 9.55 -7.61
N PRO A 116 -4.81 9.23 -6.72
CA PRO A 116 -3.37 9.49 -6.70
C PRO A 116 -2.57 8.44 -7.51
N PRO A 117 -1.21 8.46 -7.53
CA PRO A 117 -0.40 7.46 -8.22
C PRO A 117 -0.43 6.06 -7.62
N ASP A 118 -0.50 5.92 -6.30
CA ASP A 118 -0.44 4.65 -5.55
C ASP A 118 0.72 3.76 -6.00
N ALA A 119 1.92 4.23 -5.69
CA ALA A 119 3.15 3.66 -6.20
C ALA A 119 3.45 2.27 -5.59
N GLY A 120 3.58 1.24 -6.44
CA GLY A 120 4.18 -0.04 -6.12
C GLY A 120 5.60 -0.13 -6.66
N LEU A 121 6.49 -0.86 -5.96
CA LEU A 121 7.89 -1.00 -6.30
C LEU A 121 8.41 -2.40 -5.97
N ALA A 122 9.06 -3.03 -6.93
CA ALA A 122 9.82 -4.25 -6.73
C ALA A 122 11.17 -4.14 -7.45
N VAL A 123 12.25 -4.67 -6.85
CA VAL A 123 13.59 -4.60 -7.40
C VAL A 123 14.28 -5.95 -7.28
N GLY A 124 14.95 -6.39 -8.36
CA GLY A 124 15.72 -7.60 -8.36
C GLY A 124 16.24 -7.98 -9.74
N SER A 125 17.20 -8.89 -9.81
CA SER A 125 17.80 -9.40 -11.06
C SER A 125 18.22 -8.31 -12.05
N GLY A 126 18.62 -7.14 -11.56
CA GLY A 126 19.04 -6.01 -12.40
C GLY A 126 17.90 -5.17 -12.97
N PHE A 127 16.67 -5.34 -12.49
CA PHE A 127 15.50 -4.59 -12.92
C PHE A 127 14.81 -3.89 -11.75
N VAL A 128 14.14 -2.78 -12.06
CA VAL A 128 13.18 -2.09 -11.21
C VAL A 128 11.82 -2.16 -11.90
N LEU A 129 10.84 -2.75 -11.25
CA LEU A 129 9.45 -2.74 -11.69
C LEU A 129 8.68 -1.75 -10.83
N GLN A 130 8.08 -0.76 -11.46
CA GLN A 130 7.19 0.19 -10.83
C GLN A 130 5.78 0.02 -11.37
N THR A 131 4.80 0.07 -10.46
CA THR A 131 3.39 0.22 -10.80
C THR A 131 2.89 1.57 -10.27
N VAL A 132 1.92 2.13 -10.97
CA VAL A 132 1.03 3.19 -10.49
C VAL A 132 -0.40 2.81 -10.87
N ASN A 133 -1.40 3.47 -10.30
CA ASN A 133 -2.78 3.27 -10.72
C ASN A 133 -2.88 3.30 -12.25
N ALA A 134 -3.38 2.21 -12.83
CA ALA A 134 -3.60 1.97 -14.25
C ALA A 134 -2.36 1.77 -15.14
N ALA A 135 -1.11 1.84 -14.63
CA ALA A 135 0.09 1.61 -15.47
C ALA A 135 1.24 0.91 -14.72
N LEU A 136 2.13 0.27 -15.49
CA LEU A 136 3.40 -0.26 -15.00
C LEU A 136 4.54 0.01 -15.98
N ALA A 137 5.78 0.05 -15.44
CA ALA A 137 7.01 0.19 -16.21
C ALA A 137 8.16 -0.61 -15.61
N ILE A 138 9.12 -0.99 -16.44
CA ILE A 138 10.34 -1.69 -16.04
C ILE A 138 11.54 -0.82 -16.42
N TYR A 139 12.45 -0.64 -15.47
CA TYR A 139 13.69 0.12 -15.64
C TYR A 139 14.90 -0.78 -15.37
N ASP A 140 16.03 -0.37 -15.88
CA ASP A 140 17.34 -0.96 -15.56
C ASP A 140 17.79 -0.51 -14.18
N ALA A 141 18.10 -1.44 -13.28
CA ALA A 141 18.47 -1.12 -11.90
C ALA A 141 19.86 -0.47 -11.75
N ASN A 142 20.69 -0.48 -12.79
CA ASN A 142 22.02 0.14 -12.75
C ASN A 142 22.02 1.57 -13.30
N THR A 143 21.07 1.89 -14.18
CA THR A 143 21.09 3.15 -14.94
C THR A 143 19.83 3.99 -14.77
N GLY A 144 18.72 3.41 -14.26
CA GLY A 144 17.41 4.04 -14.23
C GLY A 144 16.74 4.18 -15.60
N ALA A 145 17.35 3.64 -16.65
CA ALA A 145 16.81 3.73 -18.00
C ALA A 145 15.55 2.88 -18.17
N LEU A 146 14.51 3.44 -18.77
CA LEU A 146 13.30 2.70 -19.11
C LEU A 146 13.62 1.55 -20.06
N ARG A 147 13.25 0.34 -19.68
CA ARG A 147 13.42 -0.89 -20.47
C ARG A 147 12.14 -1.28 -21.19
N GLN A 148 10.99 -1.09 -20.52
CA GLN A 148 9.69 -1.50 -21.08
C GLN A 148 8.55 -0.70 -20.44
N GLY A 149 7.47 -0.45 -21.19
CA GLY A 149 6.33 0.35 -20.76
C GLY A 149 6.44 1.83 -21.18
N PRO A 150 5.60 2.75 -20.66
CA PRO A 150 4.47 2.48 -19.76
C PRO A 150 3.43 1.57 -20.40
N THR A 151 3.09 0.49 -19.71
CA THR A 151 2.07 -0.47 -20.15
C THR A 151 0.80 -0.27 -19.32
N ALA A 152 -0.37 -0.16 -19.95
CA ALA A 152 -1.64 -0.10 -19.26
C ALA A 152 -1.89 -1.40 -18.47
N LEU A 153 -2.37 -1.31 -17.21
CA LEU A 153 -2.66 -2.51 -16.41
C LEU A 153 -3.73 -3.37 -17.07
N ASN A 154 -4.74 -2.78 -17.70
CA ASN A 154 -5.74 -3.53 -18.46
C ASN A 154 -5.11 -4.36 -19.59
N GLN A 155 -4.10 -3.81 -20.29
CA GLN A 155 -3.35 -4.54 -21.31
C GLN A 155 -2.53 -5.68 -20.68
N PHE A 156 -1.79 -5.40 -19.63
CA PHE A 156 -0.97 -6.38 -18.95
C PHE A 156 -1.78 -7.54 -18.37
N PHE A 157 -2.93 -7.26 -17.76
CA PHE A 157 -3.81 -8.28 -17.19
C PHE A 157 -4.83 -8.85 -18.18
N ARG A 158 -4.75 -8.48 -19.48
CA ARG A 158 -5.63 -8.96 -20.56
C ARG A 158 -7.12 -8.68 -20.31
N LEU A 159 -7.39 -7.55 -19.71
CA LEU A 159 -8.73 -7.01 -19.51
C LEU A 159 -9.17 -6.18 -20.72
N LYS A 160 -10.43 -5.79 -20.75
CA LYS A 160 -10.88 -4.81 -21.74
C LYS A 160 -10.22 -3.44 -21.48
N PRO A 161 -9.92 -2.64 -22.53
CA PRO A 161 -9.49 -1.26 -22.36
C PRO A 161 -10.42 -0.50 -21.44
N GLU A 162 -9.90 0.29 -20.51
CA GLU A 162 -10.70 1.02 -19.52
C GLU A 162 -11.78 1.89 -20.17
N ILE A 163 -11.42 2.56 -21.28
CA ILE A 163 -12.37 3.24 -22.17
C ILE A 163 -11.95 3.09 -23.63
N ALA A 164 -12.88 2.70 -24.49
CA ALA A 164 -12.75 2.81 -25.95
C ALA A 164 -13.31 4.17 -26.40
N ARG A 165 -12.44 5.19 -26.49
CA ARG A 165 -12.86 6.58 -26.77
C ARG A 165 -13.59 6.76 -28.09
N SER A 166 -13.30 5.93 -29.08
CA SER A 166 -13.97 5.97 -30.40
C SER A 166 -15.46 5.57 -30.35
N SER A 167 -15.81 4.62 -29.47
CA SER A 167 -17.19 4.16 -29.28
C SER A 167 -17.84 4.72 -28.02
N GLY A 168 -17.06 5.31 -27.09
CA GLY A 168 -17.54 5.75 -25.79
C GLY A 168 -17.93 4.61 -24.86
N THR A 169 -17.41 3.39 -25.11
CA THR A 169 -17.72 2.22 -24.28
C THR A 169 -16.66 2.03 -23.20
N TYR A 170 -17.11 1.61 -22.01
CA TYR A 170 -16.28 1.36 -20.83
C TYR A 170 -15.89 -0.12 -20.73
N GLY A 171 -14.68 -0.37 -20.25
CA GLY A 171 -14.18 -1.71 -19.92
C GLY A 171 -13.92 -1.87 -18.43
N ASP A 172 -13.09 -2.86 -18.06
CA ASP A 172 -12.83 -3.14 -16.65
C ASP A 172 -12.05 -1.99 -16.02
N PHE A 173 -12.41 -1.62 -14.79
CA PHE A 173 -11.67 -0.69 -13.95
C PHE A 173 -10.60 -1.45 -13.17
N THR A 174 -9.39 -0.89 -13.07
CA THR A 174 -8.30 -1.44 -12.26
C THR A 174 -7.74 -0.37 -11.33
N SER A 175 -7.36 -0.78 -10.09
CA SER A 175 -6.80 0.12 -9.09
C SER A 175 -5.84 -0.62 -8.15
N ASP A 176 -5.05 0.13 -7.39
CA ASP A 176 -4.20 -0.32 -6.28
C ASP A 176 -3.21 -1.44 -6.63
N PRO A 177 -2.38 -1.28 -7.64
CA PRO A 177 -1.41 -2.29 -7.96
C PRO A 177 -0.31 -2.38 -6.91
N ARG A 178 0.09 -3.61 -6.57
CA ARG A 178 1.26 -3.89 -5.73
C ARG A 178 2.24 -4.78 -6.46
N ALA A 179 3.52 -4.58 -6.18
CA ALA A 179 4.60 -5.36 -6.77
C ALA A 179 5.51 -5.96 -5.69
N TYR A 180 5.98 -7.18 -5.92
CA TYR A 180 6.92 -7.89 -5.06
C TYR A 180 7.88 -8.72 -5.89
N TYR A 181 9.16 -8.74 -5.54
CA TYR A 181 10.16 -9.64 -6.10
C TYR A 181 10.66 -10.62 -5.02
N ASP A 182 10.57 -11.91 -5.31
CA ASP A 182 11.11 -12.97 -4.47
C ASP A 182 12.50 -13.38 -4.98
N SER A 183 13.54 -12.98 -4.26
CA SER A 183 14.93 -13.26 -4.63
C SER A 183 15.31 -14.74 -4.54
N GLN A 184 14.64 -15.53 -3.68
CA GLN A 184 14.89 -16.97 -3.56
C GLN A 184 14.29 -17.75 -4.72
N LEU A 185 13.06 -17.40 -5.13
CA LEU A 185 12.37 -18.00 -6.27
C LEU A 185 12.78 -17.37 -7.59
N GLN A 186 13.40 -16.19 -7.57
CA GLN A 186 13.68 -15.36 -8.73
C GLN A 186 12.42 -15.12 -9.57
N ARG A 187 11.35 -14.65 -8.90
CA ARG A 187 10.04 -14.39 -9.50
C ARG A 187 9.47 -13.07 -9.04
N TRP A 188 8.79 -12.44 -9.96
CA TRP A 188 8.05 -11.20 -9.74
C TRP A 188 6.59 -11.52 -9.57
N PHE A 189 5.94 -10.77 -8.68
CA PHE A 189 4.52 -10.85 -8.40
C PHE A 189 3.93 -9.45 -8.51
N VAL A 190 2.78 -9.33 -9.17
CA VAL A 190 2.00 -8.09 -9.23
C VAL A 190 0.56 -8.43 -8.91
N SER A 191 -0.08 -7.70 -8.02
CA SER A 191 -1.51 -7.81 -7.74
C SER A 191 -2.23 -6.52 -8.12
N VAL A 192 -3.52 -6.63 -8.45
CA VAL A 192 -4.40 -5.50 -8.75
C VAL A 192 -5.85 -5.90 -8.48
N VAL A 193 -6.66 -4.96 -8.04
CA VAL A 193 -8.12 -5.13 -8.09
C VAL A 193 -8.63 -4.87 -9.51
N ALA A 194 -9.59 -5.67 -9.95
CA ALA A 194 -10.27 -5.50 -11.23
C ALA A 194 -11.78 -5.61 -11.05
N ILE A 195 -12.51 -4.62 -11.51
CA ILE A 195 -13.95 -4.51 -11.35
C ILE A 195 -14.58 -4.35 -12.73
N ALA A 196 -15.56 -5.19 -13.05
CA ALA A 196 -16.32 -5.03 -14.28
C ALA A 196 -17.14 -3.74 -14.24
N THR A 197 -17.35 -3.13 -15.39
CA THR A 197 -18.19 -1.93 -15.53
C THR A 197 -19.34 -2.16 -16.48
N ASN A 198 -20.38 -1.38 -16.33
CA ASN A 198 -21.43 -1.27 -17.34
C ASN A 198 -20.82 -0.59 -18.59
N PRO A 199 -20.83 -1.24 -19.77
CA PRO A 199 -20.17 -0.70 -20.95
C PRO A 199 -20.75 0.63 -21.47
N GLN A 200 -21.97 0.99 -21.09
CA GLN A 200 -22.67 2.20 -21.55
C GLN A 200 -22.51 3.36 -20.56
N THR A 201 -22.55 3.08 -19.24
CA THR A 201 -22.56 4.13 -18.21
C THR A 201 -21.21 4.25 -17.51
N GLY A 202 -20.39 3.18 -17.49
CA GLY A 202 -19.16 3.11 -16.72
C GLY A 202 -19.37 2.66 -15.27
N ASP A 203 -20.60 2.54 -14.77
CA ASP A 203 -20.88 2.17 -13.39
C ASP A 203 -20.22 0.83 -13.02
N LEU A 204 -19.64 0.75 -11.81
CA LEU A 204 -19.06 -0.47 -11.29
C LEU A 204 -20.12 -1.56 -11.15
N THR A 205 -19.77 -2.78 -11.53
CA THR A 205 -20.67 -3.94 -11.47
C THR A 205 -19.90 -5.24 -11.22
N ALA A 206 -20.61 -6.29 -10.91
CA ALA A 206 -20.04 -7.63 -10.85
C ALA A 206 -19.70 -8.16 -12.28
N PRO A 207 -18.69 -9.06 -12.42
CA PRO A 207 -17.85 -9.60 -11.35
C PRO A 207 -16.70 -8.68 -10.94
N THR A 208 -16.24 -8.85 -9.71
CA THR A 208 -15.02 -8.21 -9.18
C THR A 208 -13.96 -9.27 -8.94
N ARG A 209 -12.69 -8.93 -9.07
CA ARG A 209 -11.59 -9.89 -9.04
C ARG A 209 -10.34 -9.30 -8.40
N LEU A 210 -9.65 -10.13 -7.65
CA LEU A 210 -8.24 -9.92 -7.33
C LEU A 210 -7.42 -10.66 -8.38
N LEU A 211 -6.62 -9.93 -9.16
CA LEU A 211 -5.73 -10.49 -10.16
C LEU A 211 -4.31 -10.57 -9.62
N ILE A 212 -3.61 -11.65 -9.94
CA ILE A 212 -2.22 -11.90 -9.54
C ILE A 212 -1.44 -12.29 -10.78
N ALA A 213 -0.42 -11.53 -11.13
CA ALA A 213 0.54 -11.87 -12.17
C ALA A 213 1.81 -12.43 -11.54
N VAL A 214 2.36 -13.51 -12.11
CA VAL A 214 3.60 -14.15 -11.67
C VAL A 214 4.51 -14.35 -12.87
N SER A 215 5.73 -13.82 -12.82
CA SER A 215 6.69 -13.98 -13.92
C SER A 215 7.13 -15.44 -14.08
N GLU A 216 7.38 -15.86 -15.30
CA GLU A 216 7.91 -17.22 -15.57
C GLU A 216 9.43 -17.31 -15.42
N SER A 217 10.13 -16.15 -15.32
CA SER A 217 11.58 -16.06 -15.13
C SER A 217 11.96 -14.90 -14.21
N SER A 218 13.24 -14.73 -13.94
CA SER A 218 13.80 -13.59 -13.23
C SER A 218 13.82 -12.29 -14.05
N ASP A 219 13.67 -12.39 -15.37
CA ASP A 219 13.53 -11.26 -16.29
C ASP A 219 12.05 -10.85 -16.39
N PRO A 220 11.64 -9.69 -15.82
CA PRO A 220 10.24 -9.28 -15.81
C PRO A 220 9.74 -8.81 -17.18
N THR A 221 10.62 -8.66 -18.17
CA THR A 221 10.24 -8.30 -19.55
C THR A 221 9.70 -9.50 -20.35
N GLN A 222 9.83 -10.71 -19.80
CA GLN A 222 9.38 -11.95 -20.43
C GLN A 222 7.93 -12.27 -20.05
N THR A 223 7.53 -13.51 -20.24
CA THR A 223 6.15 -13.99 -20.05
C THR A 223 5.76 -14.06 -18.58
N TRP A 224 4.50 -13.73 -18.32
CA TRP A 224 3.84 -13.81 -17.03
C TRP A 224 2.61 -14.71 -17.10
N LYS A 225 2.32 -15.43 -16.03
CA LYS A 225 1.05 -16.10 -15.82
C LYS A 225 0.11 -15.20 -15.02
N ILE A 226 -1.14 -15.13 -15.45
CA ILE A 226 -2.18 -14.34 -14.81
C ILE A 226 -3.17 -15.27 -14.13
N TYR A 227 -3.37 -15.03 -12.84
CA TYR A 227 -4.33 -15.74 -11.99
C TYR A 227 -5.41 -14.79 -11.51
N SER A 228 -6.58 -15.33 -11.21
CA SER A 228 -7.74 -14.57 -10.74
C SER A 228 -8.40 -15.28 -9.56
N ILE A 229 -8.76 -14.49 -8.56
CA ILE A 229 -9.67 -14.88 -7.46
C ILE A 229 -10.93 -14.03 -7.61
N ASP A 230 -12.09 -14.66 -7.63
CA ASP A 230 -13.38 -13.95 -7.61
C ASP A 230 -13.59 -13.34 -6.22
N THR A 231 -13.77 -12.04 -6.15
CA THR A 231 -14.00 -11.28 -4.91
C THR A 231 -15.43 -10.77 -4.77
N THR A 232 -16.33 -11.17 -5.66
CA THR A 232 -17.68 -10.61 -5.78
C THR A 232 -18.56 -10.86 -4.55
N SER A 233 -18.51 -12.07 -3.99
CA SER A 233 -19.52 -12.46 -2.99
C SER A 233 -18.96 -12.98 -1.67
N HIS A 234 -17.89 -13.72 -1.65
CA HIS A 234 -17.20 -14.33 -0.49
C HIS A 234 -18.07 -14.68 0.74
N GLY A 235 -19.40 -14.74 0.59
CA GLY A 235 -20.33 -14.99 1.71
C GLY A 235 -20.43 -13.83 2.71
N VAL A 236 -20.02 -12.63 2.34
CA VAL A 236 -20.14 -11.40 3.16
C VAL A 236 -21.54 -10.82 2.97
N GLU A 237 -22.20 -10.46 4.07
CA GLU A 237 -23.41 -9.65 4.03
C GLU A 237 -23.11 -8.28 3.42
N GLY A 238 -23.97 -7.78 2.55
CA GLY A 238 -23.79 -6.50 1.84
C GLY A 238 -23.08 -6.59 0.48
N CYS A 239 -22.58 -7.77 0.07
CA CYS A 239 -22.03 -7.93 -1.28
C CYS A 239 -23.16 -8.01 -2.36
N PRO A 240 -22.88 -7.67 -3.64
CA PRO A 240 -21.59 -7.76 -4.33
C PRO A 240 -20.56 -6.72 -3.86
N CYS A 241 -19.31 -7.17 -3.71
CA CYS A 241 -18.20 -6.39 -3.15
C CYS A 241 -16.99 -6.40 -4.11
N PHE A 242 -16.05 -5.51 -3.88
CA PHE A 242 -14.71 -5.58 -4.46
C PHE A 242 -13.66 -5.53 -3.34
N GLY A 243 -12.51 -6.12 -3.58
CA GLY A 243 -11.40 -6.14 -2.62
C GLY A 243 -10.42 -5.01 -2.89
N ASP A 244 -10.64 -3.88 -2.24
CA ASP A 244 -9.84 -2.67 -2.36
C ASP A 244 -8.48 -2.79 -1.67
N GLN A 245 -7.50 -2.02 -2.12
CA GLN A 245 -6.12 -1.98 -1.60
C GLN A 245 -5.50 -3.37 -1.38
N PRO A 246 -5.28 -4.19 -2.42
CA PRO A 246 -4.65 -5.50 -2.27
C PRO A 246 -3.19 -5.37 -1.84
N VAL A 247 -2.89 -5.57 -0.57
CA VAL A 247 -1.54 -5.47 -0.01
C VAL A 247 -0.87 -6.84 -0.01
N ILE A 248 0.36 -6.91 -0.56
CA ILE A 248 1.17 -8.12 -0.64
C ILE A 248 2.09 -8.23 0.57
N GLY A 249 2.14 -9.42 1.18
CA GLY A 249 3.18 -9.88 2.08
C GLY A 249 3.72 -11.24 1.67
N ALA A 250 4.88 -11.62 2.19
CA ALA A 250 5.49 -12.90 1.87
C ALA A 250 6.41 -13.38 2.98
N ASP A 251 6.28 -14.65 3.33
CA ASP A 251 7.27 -15.38 4.13
C ASP A 251 8.07 -16.37 3.26
N ALA A 252 8.76 -17.32 3.88
CA ALA A 252 9.52 -18.35 3.13
C ALA A 252 8.61 -19.24 2.25
N ASN A 253 7.35 -19.42 2.58
CA ASN A 253 6.46 -20.43 2.01
C ASN A 253 5.31 -19.84 1.18
N GLY A 254 4.73 -18.73 1.65
CA GLY A 254 3.48 -18.18 1.14
C GLY A 254 3.60 -16.80 0.52
N LEU A 255 2.67 -16.53 -0.37
CA LEU A 255 2.23 -15.21 -0.78
C LEU A 255 0.93 -14.92 -0.04
N PHE A 256 0.87 -13.79 0.64
CA PHE A 256 -0.29 -13.35 1.42
C PHE A 256 -0.80 -12.05 0.84
N ILE A 257 -2.11 -11.96 0.66
CA ILE A 257 -2.75 -10.73 0.19
C ILE A 257 -3.89 -10.42 1.14
N SER A 258 -3.98 -9.18 1.60
CA SER A 258 -5.15 -8.67 2.30
C SER A 258 -5.83 -7.59 1.49
N THR A 259 -7.14 -7.50 1.60
CA THR A 259 -7.95 -6.45 0.96
C THR A 259 -9.00 -5.94 1.93
N ASN A 260 -9.47 -4.73 1.69
CA ASN A 260 -10.67 -4.17 2.29
C ASN A 260 -11.85 -4.45 1.35
N ALA A 261 -12.82 -5.26 1.76
CA ALA A 261 -14.00 -5.49 0.95
C ALA A 261 -14.97 -4.31 1.10
N PHE A 262 -15.28 -3.64 -0.02
CA PHE A 262 -16.33 -2.64 -0.11
C PHE A 262 -17.48 -3.16 -0.97
N SER A 263 -18.69 -2.95 -0.47
CA SER A 263 -19.90 -3.22 -1.23
C SER A 263 -20.01 -2.28 -2.43
N LEU A 264 -20.47 -2.79 -3.56
CA LEU A 264 -20.82 -1.93 -4.71
C LEU A 264 -22.02 -1.00 -4.41
N HIS A 265 -22.67 -1.15 -3.23
CA HIS A 265 -23.90 -0.42 -2.87
C HIS A 265 -23.89 0.22 -1.47
N GLU A 266 -23.16 -0.34 -0.49
CA GLU A 266 -23.37 -0.04 0.93
C GLU A 266 -22.11 0.39 1.74
N GLY A 267 -20.92 0.45 1.14
CA GLY A 267 -19.68 0.81 1.85
C GLY A 267 -18.89 -0.40 2.36
N PHE A 268 -18.12 -0.23 3.46
CA PHE A 268 -17.19 -1.25 3.95
C PHE A 268 -17.90 -2.51 4.46
N ALA A 269 -17.52 -3.68 3.92
CA ALA A 269 -18.09 -4.99 4.23
C ALA A 269 -17.16 -5.89 5.07
N GLY A 270 -15.87 -5.55 5.21
CA GLY A 270 -14.93 -6.30 6.05
C GLY A 270 -13.57 -6.51 5.37
N VAL A 271 -12.60 -7.01 6.12
CA VAL A 271 -11.28 -7.35 5.57
C VAL A 271 -11.26 -8.78 5.03
N GLN A 272 -10.41 -9.02 4.05
CA GLN A 272 -10.18 -10.34 3.47
C GLN A 272 -8.69 -10.68 3.58
N ILE A 273 -8.35 -11.92 3.82
CA ILE A 273 -6.98 -12.43 3.80
C ILE A 273 -6.92 -13.66 2.92
N TYR A 274 -6.01 -13.65 1.95
CA TYR A 274 -5.73 -14.76 1.05
C TYR A 274 -4.31 -15.25 1.29
N ALA A 275 -4.12 -16.58 1.36
CA ALA A 275 -2.80 -17.20 1.48
C ALA A 275 -2.64 -18.29 0.41
N LEU A 276 -1.55 -18.21 -0.35
CA LEU A 276 -1.24 -19.08 -1.47
C LEU A 276 0.21 -19.57 -1.37
N SER A 277 0.49 -20.78 -1.87
CA SER A 277 1.87 -21.24 -2.04
C SER A 277 2.59 -20.46 -3.13
N LYS A 278 3.56 -19.62 -2.75
CA LYS A 278 4.37 -18.89 -3.73
C LYS A 278 5.25 -19.81 -4.59
N GLN A 279 5.68 -20.95 -4.05
CA GLN A 279 6.47 -21.95 -4.78
C GLN A 279 5.65 -22.62 -5.90
N LEU A 280 4.40 -23.01 -5.61
CA LEU A 280 3.51 -23.58 -6.62
C LEU A 280 3.17 -22.55 -7.70
N LEU A 281 2.91 -21.29 -7.31
CA LEU A 281 2.69 -20.18 -8.26
C LEU A 281 3.93 -19.97 -9.15
N ALA A 282 5.12 -19.91 -8.57
CA ALA A 282 6.38 -19.74 -9.30
C ALA A 282 6.66 -20.92 -10.27
N GLY A 283 6.21 -22.11 -9.91
CA GLY A 283 6.24 -23.31 -10.79
C GLY A 283 5.12 -23.31 -11.84
N GLY A 284 4.25 -22.33 -11.86
CA GLY A 284 3.14 -22.21 -12.80
C GLY A 284 1.95 -23.11 -12.52
N ALA A 285 1.87 -23.67 -11.31
CA ALA A 285 0.73 -24.45 -10.86
C ALA A 285 -0.42 -23.53 -10.37
N VAL A 286 -1.57 -24.15 -10.11
CA VAL A 286 -2.73 -23.50 -9.51
C VAL A 286 -2.86 -24.00 -8.06
N PRO A 287 -2.28 -23.31 -7.06
CA PRO A 287 -2.37 -23.73 -5.67
C PRO A 287 -3.78 -23.55 -5.10
N ALA A 288 -4.03 -24.19 -3.94
CA ALA A 288 -5.17 -23.86 -3.12
C ALA A 288 -5.06 -22.43 -2.60
N VAL A 289 -6.13 -21.68 -2.63
CA VAL A 289 -6.26 -20.38 -1.96
C VAL A 289 -6.92 -20.60 -0.61
N MET A 290 -6.20 -20.31 0.46
CA MET A 290 -6.75 -20.31 1.80
C MET A 290 -7.24 -18.92 2.12
N HIS A 291 -8.49 -18.78 2.53
CA HIS A 291 -9.17 -17.52 2.67
C HIS A 291 -9.78 -17.34 4.06
N TRP A 292 -9.64 -16.17 4.65
CA TRP A 292 -10.36 -15.72 5.84
C TRP A 292 -11.21 -14.52 5.47
N ASN A 293 -12.51 -14.74 5.58
CA ASN A 293 -13.51 -13.75 5.30
C ASN A 293 -13.84 -12.97 6.58
N ASN A 294 -13.62 -11.65 6.55
CA ASN A 294 -13.92 -10.71 7.63
C ASN A 294 -13.46 -11.22 9.02
N PRO A 295 -12.17 -11.55 9.19
CA PRO A 295 -11.67 -12.04 10.48
C PRO A 295 -11.88 -11.00 11.56
N ARG A 296 -12.48 -11.42 12.67
CA ARG A 296 -12.83 -10.53 13.77
C ARG A 296 -11.65 -10.25 14.69
N LEU A 297 -11.56 -9.03 15.16
CA LEU A 297 -10.61 -8.59 16.18
C LEU A 297 -11.36 -8.35 17.50
N ALA A 298 -11.08 -9.17 18.51
CA ALA A 298 -11.72 -9.02 19.81
C ALA A 298 -11.33 -7.68 20.45
N GLY A 299 -12.29 -6.82 20.70
CA GLY A 299 -12.08 -5.48 21.28
C GLY A 299 -11.58 -4.43 20.29
N GLY A 300 -11.72 -4.67 18.97
CA GLY A 300 -11.34 -3.76 17.91
C GLY A 300 -12.22 -3.89 16.67
N PHE A 301 -11.79 -3.19 15.61
CA PHE A 301 -12.41 -3.21 14.28
C PHE A 301 -11.30 -3.40 13.24
N ALA A 302 -11.29 -4.57 12.59
CA ALA A 302 -10.28 -4.92 11.61
C ALA A 302 -10.44 -4.07 10.33
N PHE A 303 -9.36 -3.43 9.91
CA PHE A 303 -9.28 -2.60 8.71
C PHE A 303 -7.84 -2.50 8.22
N SER A 304 -7.62 -2.54 6.92
CA SER A 304 -6.32 -2.34 6.27
C SER A 304 -5.19 -3.16 6.92
N LEU A 305 -5.34 -4.49 6.93
CA LEU A 305 -4.31 -5.36 7.45
C LEU A 305 -3.09 -5.33 6.54
N GLN A 306 -1.92 -5.08 7.11
CA GLN A 306 -0.66 -5.05 6.37
C GLN A 306 0.12 -6.35 6.61
N PRO A 307 0.11 -7.32 5.68
CA PRO A 307 0.99 -8.47 5.73
C PRO A 307 2.44 -8.03 5.60
N SER A 308 3.35 -8.72 6.29
CA SER A 308 4.76 -8.34 6.29
C SER A 308 5.49 -8.90 5.07
N ILE A 309 6.43 -8.12 4.52
CA ILE A 309 7.44 -8.65 3.62
C ILE A 309 8.63 -9.11 4.47
N ARG A 310 9.01 -10.37 4.34
CA ARG A 310 10.17 -10.88 5.05
C ARG A 310 11.45 -10.48 4.34
N SER A 311 12.34 -9.78 5.04
CA SER A 311 13.69 -9.49 4.56
C SER A 311 14.56 -10.75 4.65
N LEU A 312 15.12 -11.17 3.54
CA LEU A 312 15.92 -12.39 3.42
C LEU A 312 17.43 -12.07 3.37
N PRO A 313 18.33 -12.97 3.83
CA PRO A 313 18.05 -14.25 4.50
C PRO A 313 17.49 -14.06 5.92
N ALA A 314 16.59 -14.95 6.32
CA ALA A 314 16.01 -14.95 7.67
C ALA A 314 16.43 -16.22 8.42
N PRO A 315 16.58 -16.16 9.75
CA PRO A 315 16.77 -17.35 10.57
C PRO A 315 15.62 -18.34 10.38
N ASP A 316 15.88 -19.63 10.64
CA ASP A 316 14.88 -20.68 10.60
C ASP A 316 13.66 -20.31 11.44
N ASP A 317 12.47 -20.48 10.86
CA ASP A 317 11.23 -20.18 11.51
C ASP A 317 10.85 -21.24 12.54
N ALA A 318 10.64 -20.81 13.77
CA ALA A 318 9.87 -21.61 14.72
C ALA A 318 8.46 -21.88 14.14
N MET A 319 7.85 -23.03 14.46
CA MET A 319 6.45 -23.34 14.10
C MET A 319 6.17 -23.62 12.60
N ASN A 320 7.15 -24.05 11.81
CA ASN A 320 6.99 -24.35 10.38
C ASN A 320 6.49 -23.14 9.54
N GLY A 321 7.01 -21.98 9.83
CA GLY A 321 6.68 -20.74 9.16
C GLY A 321 5.55 -19.95 9.82
N VAL A 322 5.75 -18.64 9.89
CA VAL A 322 4.80 -17.67 10.43
C VAL A 322 4.80 -16.42 9.56
N GLU A 323 3.62 -16.04 9.10
CA GLU A 323 3.40 -14.73 8.52
C GLU A 323 2.73 -13.80 9.52
N TYR A 324 3.28 -12.60 9.69
CA TYR A 324 2.75 -11.58 10.57
C TYR A 324 2.09 -10.46 9.79
N PHE A 325 1.00 -9.90 10.36
CA PHE A 325 0.32 -8.72 9.86
C PHE A 325 0.21 -7.69 10.98
N THR A 326 0.08 -6.43 10.58
CA THR A 326 -0.27 -5.34 11.50
C THR A 326 -1.49 -4.56 11.00
N SER A 327 -2.26 -4.03 11.92
CA SER A 327 -3.29 -3.02 11.67
C SER A 327 -3.44 -2.12 12.89
N VAL A 328 -4.13 -0.99 12.76
CA VAL A 328 -4.65 -0.31 13.95
C VAL A 328 -5.70 -1.20 14.61
N ALA A 329 -5.92 -1.02 15.92
CA ALA A 329 -6.91 -1.83 16.63
C ALA A 329 -8.34 -1.43 16.27
N ASP A 330 -8.59 -0.14 16.03
CA ASP A 330 -9.90 0.35 15.64
C ASP A 330 -9.75 1.67 14.86
N ILE A 331 -9.92 1.61 13.54
CA ILE A 331 -9.80 2.77 12.64
C ILE A 331 -10.86 3.86 12.92
N ARG A 332 -11.95 3.53 13.60
CA ARG A 332 -13.04 4.46 13.91
C ARG A 332 -12.69 5.44 15.01
N ASN A 333 -11.63 5.20 15.78
CA ASN A 333 -11.19 6.09 16.83
C ASN A 333 -10.43 7.29 16.25
N MET A 334 -10.83 8.51 16.56
CA MET A 334 -10.09 9.72 16.17
C MET A 334 -8.66 9.74 16.73
N LEU A 335 -8.48 9.20 17.94
CA LEU A 335 -7.20 8.99 18.61
C LEU A 335 -7.22 7.62 19.29
N ASP A 336 -6.17 6.83 19.11
CA ASP A 336 -6.00 5.53 19.77
C ASP A 336 -4.53 5.38 20.24
N HIS A 337 -4.24 4.34 20.97
CA HIS A 337 -2.93 3.93 21.43
C HIS A 337 -2.78 2.40 21.36
N ARG A 338 -3.50 1.76 20.45
CA ARG A 338 -3.55 0.30 20.31
C ARG A 338 -3.40 -0.10 18.85
N ILE A 339 -2.54 -1.05 18.61
CA ILE A 339 -2.41 -1.72 17.32
C ILE A 339 -2.75 -3.21 17.47
N ALA A 340 -3.12 -3.84 16.38
CA ALA A 340 -3.38 -5.27 16.31
C ALA A 340 -2.24 -5.98 15.56
N ILE A 341 -1.80 -7.10 16.10
CA ILE A 341 -0.86 -8.03 15.48
C ILE A 341 -1.61 -9.30 15.15
N TRP A 342 -1.46 -9.74 13.93
CA TRP A 342 -2.05 -10.96 13.40
C TRP A 342 -0.93 -11.92 13.02
N ALA A 343 -1.17 -13.20 13.14
CA ALA A 343 -0.20 -14.23 12.74
C ALA A 343 -0.90 -15.42 12.10
N ILE A 344 -0.45 -15.79 10.92
CA ILE A 344 -0.80 -17.06 10.26
C ILE A 344 0.37 -18.02 10.49
N THR A 345 0.13 -19.12 11.19
CA THR A 345 1.13 -20.13 11.52
C THR A 345 1.01 -21.37 10.65
N ASN A 346 2.10 -22.17 10.58
CA ASN A 346 2.20 -23.37 9.77
C ASN A 346 2.13 -23.11 8.26
N THR A 347 2.74 -22.00 7.81
CA THR A 347 2.71 -21.57 6.41
C THR A 347 3.41 -22.56 5.48
N ALA A 348 4.34 -23.39 5.98
CA ALA A 348 4.93 -24.50 5.21
C ALA A 348 3.89 -25.48 4.67
N SER A 349 2.73 -25.60 5.32
CA SER A 349 1.64 -26.46 4.84
C SER A 349 0.99 -25.99 3.54
N LEU A 350 1.25 -24.74 3.11
CA LEU A 350 0.75 -24.22 1.82
C LEU A 350 1.25 -25.03 0.61
N ALA A 351 2.37 -25.74 0.76
CA ALA A 351 2.87 -26.65 -0.29
C ALA A 351 2.02 -27.92 -0.46
N ASN A 352 1.14 -28.23 0.49
CA ASN A 352 0.31 -29.43 0.47
C ASN A 352 -0.99 -29.18 -0.32
N GLU A 353 -1.61 -30.25 -0.81
CA GLU A 353 -2.94 -30.18 -1.44
C GLU A 353 -4.03 -29.66 -0.48
N MET A 354 -3.88 -29.97 0.82
CA MET A 354 -4.77 -29.52 1.89
C MET A 354 -3.97 -28.76 2.95
N PRO A 355 -3.75 -27.46 2.77
CA PRO A 355 -3.05 -26.65 3.75
C PRO A 355 -3.80 -26.58 5.09
N VAL A 356 -3.04 -26.56 6.19
CA VAL A 356 -3.59 -26.43 7.54
C VAL A 356 -2.96 -25.21 8.20
N LEU A 357 -3.59 -24.07 8.06
CA LEU A 357 -3.13 -22.79 8.61
C LEU A 357 -3.93 -22.41 9.87
N ARG A 358 -3.38 -21.53 10.69
CA ARG A 358 -4.06 -21.01 11.88
C ARG A 358 -3.84 -19.50 12.00
N LEU A 359 -4.90 -18.75 11.96
CA LEU A 359 -4.90 -17.31 12.23
C LEU A 359 -5.02 -17.04 13.73
N ARG A 360 -4.22 -16.11 14.23
CA ARG A 360 -4.22 -15.63 15.63
C ARG A 360 -4.13 -14.11 15.63
N THR A 361 -4.64 -13.50 16.71
CA THR A 361 -4.62 -12.04 16.89
C THR A 361 -4.20 -11.67 18.31
N ALA A 362 -3.58 -10.49 18.44
CA ALA A 362 -3.31 -9.86 19.73
C ALA A 362 -3.42 -8.34 19.59
N ILE A 363 -3.97 -7.66 20.58
CA ILE A 363 -3.96 -6.19 20.67
C ILE A 363 -2.81 -5.79 21.60
N VAL A 364 -2.06 -4.76 21.19
CA VAL A 364 -0.89 -4.23 21.89
C VAL A 364 -1.10 -2.76 22.17
N GLY A 365 -0.91 -2.33 23.41
CA GLY A 365 -0.86 -0.91 23.78
C GLY A 365 0.43 -0.27 23.29
N THR A 366 0.33 0.89 22.66
CA THR A 366 1.44 1.64 22.05
C THR A 366 1.41 3.10 22.49
N GLN A 367 2.31 3.92 21.94
CA GLN A 367 2.15 5.37 21.94
C GLN A 367 0.87 5.78 21.19
N ALA A 368 0.35 6.98 21.49
CA ALA A 368 -0.85 7.50 20.86
C ALA A 368 -0.65 7.79 19.37
N PHE A 369 -1.71 7.68 18.59
CA PHE A 369 -1.79 8.10 17.18
C PHE A 369 -3.24 8.47 16.86
N GLY A 370 -3.46 9.18 15.76
CA GLY A 370 -4.82 9.59 15.40
C GLY A 370 -4.94 10.03 13.94
N VAL A 371 -6.16 10.38 13.55
CA VAL A 371 -6.46 10.84 12.19
C VAL A 371 -5.62 12.07 11.87
N PRO A 372 -4.74 12.02 10.85
CA PRO A 372 -3.93 13.17 10.48
C PRO A 372 -4.81 14.30 9.93
N PRO A 373 -4.41 15.57 10.09
CA PRO A 373 -5.00 16.67 9.33
C PRO A 373 -4.54 16.61 7.87
N ASP A 374 -5.29 17.21 6.95
CA ASP A 374 -4.81 17.47 5.61
C ASP A 374 -3.52 18.30 5.65
N ALA A 375 -2.56 17.95 4.81
CA ALA A 375 -1.27 18.63 4.76
C ALA A 375 -1.36 19.96 4.04
N SER A 376 -0.61 20.94 4.51
CA SER A 376 -0.40 22.21 3.82
C SER A 376 0.61 22.05 2.67
N GLN A 377 0.62 23.00 1.73
CA GLN A 377 1.62 23.06 0.68
C GLN A 377 2.06 24.49 0.38
N LYS A 378 3.26 24.64 -0.16
CA LYS A 378 3.76 25.92 -0.65
C LYS A 378 2.86 26.45 -1.76
N ILE A 379 2.53 27.74 -1.67
CA ILE A 379 1.70 28.44 -2.67
C ILE A 379 2.49 28.61 -3.97
N GLY A 380 1.83 28.38 -5.10
CA GLY A 380 2.38 28.55 -6.44
C GLY A 380 1.32 28.60 -7.51
N GLU A 381 1.76 28.65 -8.76
CA GLU A 381 0.87 28.67 -9.90
C GLU A 381 0.28 27.28 -10.16
N THR A 382 -1.04 27.22 -10.37
CA THR A 382 -1.78 26.03 -10.75
C THR A 382 -2.45 26.26 -12.09
N ARG A 383 -2.15 25.44 -13.09
CA ARG A 383 -2.67 25.59 -14.45
C ARG A 383 -4.16 25.22 -14.51
N LEU A 384 -4.54 24.06 -13.95
CA LEU A 384 -5.94 23.63 -13.91
C LEU A 384 -6.76 24.53 -13.01
N GLY A 385 -6.23 24.86 -11.81
CA GLY A 385 -6.87 25.79 -10.89
C GLY A 385 -7.13 27.16 -11.52
N SER A 386 -6.17 27.69 -12.29
CA SER A 386 -6.35 28.96 -13.02
C SER A 386 -7.43 28.86 -14.08
N LEU A 387 -7.51 27.72 -14.81
CA LEU A 387 -8.55 27.48 -15.80
C LEU A 387 -9.95 27.42 -15.18
N LEU A 388 -10.06 26.78 -14.01
CA LEU A 388 -11.32 26.61 -13.28
C LEU A 388 -11.66 27.82 -12.41
N SER A 389 -10.74 28.76 -12.22
CA SER A 389 -10.83 29.84 -11.21
C SER A 389 -11.04 29.29 -9.78
N GLU A 390 -10.39 28.16 -9.47
CA GLU A 390 -10.42 27.47 -8.20
C GLU A 390 -9.00 27.30 -7.61
N LYS A 391 -8.91 26.96 -6.34
CA LYS A 391 -7.64 26.67 -5.65
C LYS A 391 -7.73 25.36 -4.90
N THR A 392 -6.64 24.61 -4.92
CA THR A 392 -6.37 23.49 -4.01
C THR A 392 -5.34 23.96 -2.98
N GLU A 393 -5.75 24.08 -1.73
CA GLU A 393 -4.90 24.64 -0.67
C GLU A 393 -4.23 23.54 0.16
N TYR A 394 -4.84 22.36 0.20
CA TYR A 394 -4.45 21.24 1.04
C TYR A 394 -4.23 19.96 0.22
N LEU A 395 -3.55 19.02 0.86
CA LEU A 395 -3.29 17.67 0.36
C LEU A 395 -3.96 16.67 1.28
N ALA A 396 -4.73 15.75 0.74
CA ALA A 396 -5.32 14.68 1.52
C ALA A 396 -4.22 13.77 2.07
N THR A 397 -4.27 13.47 3.36
CA THR A 397 -3.32 12.58 4.07
C THR A 397 -3.99 11.27 4.51
N ASN A 398 -5.23 11.05 4.06
CA ASN A 398 -6.06 9.90 4.34
C ASN A 398 -6.35 9.73 5.86
N ASP A 399 -6.26 8.53 6.38
CA ASP A 399 -6.51 8.20 7.79
C ASP A 399 -5.25 7.61 8.46
N GLN A 400 -5.40 7.15 9.70
CA GLN A 400 -4.32 6.54 10.49
C GLN A 400 -4.16 5.03 10.23
N ARG A 401 -4.54 4.51 9.04
CA ARG A 401 -4.34 3.10 8.71
C ARG A 401 -2.85 2.74 8.70
N MET A 402 -2.54 1.51 9.09
CA MET A 402 -1.19 0.99 8.93
C MET A 402 -0.83 0.93 7.44
N GLN A 403 0.41 1.32 7.09
CA GLN A 403 0.82 1.41 5.68
C GLN A 403 1.58 0.18 5.22
N GLN A 404 2.81 0.00 5.59
CA GLN A 404 3.62 -1.15 5.19
C GLN A 404 4.21 -1.86 6.42
N ALA A 405 4.35 -3.18 6.32
CA ALA A 405 4.98 -3.99 7.36
C ALA A 405 6.16 -4.79 6.77
N VAL A 406 7.24 -4.90 7.54
CA VAL A 406 8.44 -5.69 7.21
C VAL A 406 8.83 -6.55 8.41
N PHE A 407 9.10 -7.83 8.18
CA PHE A 407 9.70 -8.69 9.20
C PHE A 407 11.19 -8.88 8.93
N ALA A 408 12.03 -8.26 9.77
CA ALA A 408 13.48 -8.29 9.63
C ALA A 408 14.16 -8.31 10.99
N ASN A 409 15.29 -9.01 11.11
CA ASN A 409 16.08 -9.11 12.33
C ASN A 409 15.25 -9.54 13.56
N GLY A 410 14.33 -10.50 13.38
CA GLY A 410 13.43 -11.00 14.43
C GLY A 410 12.42 -9.98 14.95
N LYS A 411 12.18 -8.91 14.22
CA LYS A 411 11.25 -7.83 14.57
C LYS A 411 10.29 -7.52 13.43
N LEU A 412 9.10 -7.11 13.80
CA LEU A 412 8.07 -6.60 12.90
C LEU A 412 8.11 -5.08 12.95
N TRP A 413 8.35 -4.46 11.80
CA TRP A 413 8.49 -3.03 11.61
C TRP A 413 7.31 -2.51 10.83
N SER A 414 6.70 -1.42 11.28
CA SER A 414 5.58 -0.80 10.58
C SER A 414 5.45 0.68 10.93
N ALA A 415 4.72 1.42 10.11
CA ALA A 415 4.43 2.84 10.32
C ALA A 415 3.05 3.20 9.78
N LEU A 416 2.55 4.33 10.23
CA LEU A 416 1.30 4.95 9.78
C LEU A 416 1.42 6.47 9.79
N THR A 417 0.59 7.14 8.98
CA THR A 417 0.41 8.59 9.08
C THR A 417 -0.43 8.91 10.31
N THR A 418 -0.08 9.95 11.05
CA THR A 418 -0.77 10.32 12.29
C THR A 418 -0.80 11.83 12.52
N MET A 419 -1.75 12.27 13.33
CA MET A 419 -1.76 13.62 13.90
C MET A 419 -0.65 13.76 14.93
N VAL A 420 0.12 14.86 14.87
CA VAL A 420 1.11 15.26 15.88
C VAL A 420 1.05 16.76 16.15
N ALA A 421 1.34 17.17 17.37
CA ALA A 421 1.68 18.56 17.71
C ALA A 421 3.21 18.68 17.72
N VAL A 422 3.76 19.73 17.14
CA VAL A 422 5.21 19.91 16.96
C VAL A 422 5.70 21.15 17.69
N GLY A 423 6.54 20.95 18.70
CA GLY A 423 7.08 22.06 19.50
C GLY A 423 5.99 22.88 20.17
N GLU A 424 6.00 24.20 19.95
CA GLU A 424 5.01 25.15 20.48
C GLU A 424 3.89 25.48 19.46
N ASP A 425 3.89 24.86 18.27
CA ASP A 425 2.82 25.09 17.29
C ASP A 425 1.49 24.52 17.83
N PRO A 426 0.46 25.37 17.97
CA PRO A 426 -0.84 24.91 18.46
C PRO A 426 -1.62 24.10 17.41
N ASN A 427 -1.24 24.17 16.14
CA ASN A 427 -1.91 23.47 15.06
C ASN A 427 -1.35 22.04 14.94
N PRO A 428 -2.22 21.04 14.77
CA PRO A 428 -1.74 19.70 14.49
C PRO A 428 -1.18 19.59 13.07
N HIS A 429 -0.13 18.79 12.92
CA HIS A 429 0.50 18.42 11.65
C HIS A 429 0.30 16.95 11.35
N ALA A 430 0.41 16.58 10.07
CA ALA A 430 0.59 15.19 9.69
C ALA A 430 2.04 14.77 10.00
N GLY A 431 2.19 13.71 10.76
CA GLY A 431 3.45 13.08 11.12
C GLY A 431 3.39 11.58 10.87
N ILE A 432 4.47 10.87 11.15
CA ILE A 432 4.53 9.42 11.02
C ILE A 432 4.79 8.80 12.40
N ALA A 433 3.91 7.89 12.84
CA ALA A 433 4.20 7.00 13.97
C ALA A 433 4.82 5.71 13.46
N TYR A 434 5.92 5.27 14.07
CA TYR A 434 6.57 4.00 13.72
C TYR A 434 6.64 3.06 14.92
N PHE A 435 6.59 1.75 14.62
CA PHE A 435 6.57 0.68 15.62
C PHE A 435 7.58 -0.40 15.23
N ILE A 436 8.45 -0.76 16.19
CA ILE A 436 9.40 -1.86 16.08
C ILE A 436 9.04 -2.86 17.17
N LEU A 437 8.50 -3.99 16.78
CA LEU A 437 7.89 -4.98 17.66
C LEU A 437 8.67 -6.28 17.60
N ARG A 438 8.69 -7.03 18.69
CA ARG A 438 9.25 -8.37 18.75
C ARG A 438 8.12 -9.36 19.02
N PRO A 439 7.43 -9.85 17.97
CA PRO A 439 6.38 -10.85 18.13
C PRO A 439 6.97 -12.23 18.35
N SER A 440 6.24 -13.07 19.08
CA SER A 440 6.54 -14.48 19.27
C SER A 440 5.28 -15.29 19.42
N ILE A 441 5.33 -16.57 19.06
CA ILE A 441 4.23 -17.52 19.24
C ILE A 441 4.57 -18.44 20.41
N THR A 442 3.70 -18.49 21.40
CA THR A 442 3.88 -19.39 22.56
C THR A 442 3.61 -20.85 22.16
N ALA A 443 4.03 -21.79 23.00
CA ALA A 443 3.74 -23.22 22.80
C ALA A 443 2.21 -23.52 22.71
N ALA A 444 1.38 -22.68 23.34
CA ALA A 444 -0.08 -22.75 23.26
C ALA A 444 -0.65 -22.08 21.99
N GLY A 445 0.21 -21.49 21.13
CA GLY A 445 -0.18 -20.83 19.89
C GLY A 445 -0.65 -19.39 20.06
N ALA A 446 -0.53 -18.78 21.25
CA ALA A 446 -0.90 -17.37 21.45
C ALA A 446 0.24 -16.44 20.99
N ILE A 447 -0.12 -15.27 20.46
CA ILE A 447 0.85 -14.20 20.13
C ILE A 447 1.24 -13.48 21.41
N ARG A 448 2.55 -13.29 21.61
CA ARG A 448 3.12 -12.33 22.56
C ARG A 448 3.89 -11.29 21.78
N VAL A 449 3.80 -10.04 22.22
CA VAL A 449 4.48 -8.92 21.56
C VAL A 449 5.19 -8.08 22.60
N GLU A 450 6.48 -7.83 22.37
CA GLU A 450 7.27 -6.84 23.09
C GLU A 450 7.49 -5.63 22.18
N ILE A 451 7.31 -4.41 22.71
CA ILE A 451 7.65 -3.19 21.98
C ILE A 451 9.16 -2.98 22.14
N ALA A 452 9.91 -3.20 21.07
CA ALA A 452 11.35 -2.98 21.08
C ALA A 452 11.67 -1.48 20.97
N LYS A 453 10.90 -0.75 20.13
CA LYS A 453 11.01 0.70 19.96
C LYS A 453 9.72 1.22 19.33
N GLN A 454 9.39 2.45 19.61
CA GLN A 454 8.35 3.21 18.93
C GLN A 454 8.71 4.70 19.01
N GLY A 455 8.15 5.51 18.15
CA GLY A 455 8.42 6.95 18.12
C GLY A 455 7.66 7.64 16.99
N TYR A 456 7.95 8.92 16.84
CA TYR A 456 7.37 9.74 15.78
C TYR A 456 8.47 10.32 14.91
N LEU A 457 8.16 10.46 13.61
CA LEU A 457 8.88 11.31 12.68
C LEU A 457 7.97 12.50 12.40
N ALA A 458 8.44 13.70 12.70
CA ALA A 458 7.74 14.94 12.50
C ALA A 458 8.72 16.06 12.21
N VAL A 459 8.29 17.05 11.43
CA VAL A 459 9.11 18.19 11.00
C VAL A 459 8.41 19.47 11.40
N ALA A 460 9.18 20.46 11.89
CA ALA A 460 8.59 21.75 12.24
C ALA A 460 8.08 22.47 10.98
N ASN A 461 6.88 23.04 11.08
CA ASN A 461 6.20 23.75 9.99
C ASN A 461 6.06 22.95 8.69
N SER A 462 5.98 21.63 8.77
CA SER A 462 5.82 20.76 7.60
C SER A 462 5.05 19.50 7.98
N ASP A 463 4.47 18.88 6.97
CA ASP A 463 3.69 17.67 7.06
C ASP A 463 4.46 16.51 6.39
N VAL A 464 4.45 15.32 6.99
CA VAL A 464 5.05 14.10 6.46
C VAL A 464 4.02 12.97 6.51
N PHE A 465 3.80 12.29 5.39
CA PHE A 465 2.69 11.36 5.25
C PHE A 465 2.97 10.26 4.23
N TYR A 466 2.15 9.19 4.25
CA TYR A 466 2.25 7.99 3.42
C TYR A 466 3.59 7.26 3.56
N PRO A 467 3.92 6.77 4.78
CA PRO A 467 5.18 6.08 5.01
C PRO A 467 5.24 4.69 4.34
N ALA A 468 6.39 4.36 3.76
CA ALA A 468 6.76 3.01 3.36
C ALA A 468 8.10 2.63 3.98
N ILE A 469 8.23 1.39 4.43
CA ILE A 469 9.40 0.93 5.18
C ILE A 469 10.14 -0.16 4.41
N ALA A 470 11.48 -0.03 4.33
CA ALA A 470 12.36 -1.11 3.92
C ALA A 470 13.45 -1.32 4.98
N ILE A 471 13.60 -2.57 5.45
CA ILE A 471 14.55 -2.93 6.51
C ILE A 471 15.40 -4.10 6.03
N ARG A 472 16.71 -3.96 6.12
CA ARG A 472 17.69 -5.00 5.81
C ARG A 472 17.66 -6.12 6.88
N PRO A 473 18.19 -7.32 6.58
CA PRO A 473 18.27 -8.40 7.56
C PRO A 473 19.03 -8.05 8.85
N ASN A 474 19.93 -7.07 8.81
CA ASN A 474 20.68 -6.59 9.99
C ASN A 474 19.86 -5.62 10.89
N GLY A 475 18.67 -5.17 10.43
CA GLY A 475 17.82 -4.23 11.17
C GLY A 475 18.11 -2.76 10.90
N GLU A 476 18.86 -2.45 9.84
CA GLU A 476 19.03 -1.10 9.31
C GLU A 476 18.08 -0.88 8.15
N GLY A 477 17.53 0.31 8.00
CA GLY A 477 16.55 0.57 6.98
C GLY A 477 16.25 2.03 6.75
N ALA A 478 15.15 2.28 6.05
CA ALA A 478 14.62 3.61 5.79
C ALA A 478 13.09 3.61 5.81
N ILE A 479 12.53 4.77 6.08
CA ILE A 479 11.14 5.13 5.84
C ILE A 479 11.13 6.13 4.67
N ALA A 480 10.43 5.82 3.59
CA ALA A 480 10.12 6.73 2.49
C ALA A 480 8.75 7.38 2.73
N PHE A 481 8.56 8.60 2.32
CA PHE A 481 7.31 9.35 2.49
C PHE A 481 7.29 10.60 1.61
N THR A 482 6.13 11.25 1.53
CA THR A 482 6.00 12.60 0.96
C THR A 482 6.12 13.63 2.08
N VAL A 483 6.86 14.72 1.83
CA VAL A 483 6.93 15.92 2.68
C VAL A 483 6.35 17.11 1.95
N SER A 484 5.54 17.91 2.66
CA SER A 484 4.96 19.15 2.15
C SER A 484 4.84 20.19 3.29
N GLY A 485 4.60 21.45 2.93
CA GLY A 485 4.43 22.51 3.93
C GLY A 485 4.47 23.90 3.30
N PRO A 486 4.28 24.97 4.08
CA PRO A 486 4.28 26.35 3.55
C PRO A 486 5.55 26.75 2.78
N GLU A 487 6.69 26.11 3.11
CA GLU A 487 7.97 26.35 2.44
C GLU A 487 8.36 25.26 1.44
N HIS A 488 7.60 24.16 1.38
CA HIS A 488 7.87 22.99 0.55
C HIS A 488 6.69 22.64 -0.33
N TYR A 489 6.94 22.50 -1.64
CA TYR A 489 6.03 21.78 -2.52
C TYR A 489 6.05 20.28 -2.18
N PRO A 490 5.04 19.49 -2.56
CA PRO A 490 5.05 18.04 -2.35
C PRO A 490 6.30 17.41 -2.93
N SER A 491 7.13 16.80 -2.07
CA SER A 491 8.49 16.35 -2.34
C SER A 491 8.68 14.91 -1.87
N ALA A 492 9.39 14.10 -2.63
CA ALA A 492 9.76 12.75 -2.23
C ALA A 492 10.93 12.81 -1.23
N ALA A 493 10.77 12.13 -0.10
CA ALA A 493 11.75 12.15 0.99
C ALA A 493 11.89 10.79 1.67
N PHE A 494 12.94 10.65 2.46
CA PHE A 494 13.14 9.51 3.35
C PHE A 494 13.82 9.94 4.66
N ALA A 495 13.79 9.05 5.64
CA ALA A 495 14.63 9.09 6.82
C ALA A 495 15.21 7.69 7.09
N THR A 496 16.43 7.60 7.60
CA THR A 496 16.98 6.32 8.05
C THR A 496 16.17 5.79 9.24
N LEU A 497 16.04 4.47 9.33
CA LEU A 497 15.36 3.80 10.44
C LEU A 497 16.19 2.62 10.92
N ASN A 498 16.44 2.56 12.23
CA ASN A 498 17.08 1.42 12.87
C ASN A 498 16.53 1.21 14.30
N GLN A 499 17.10 0.29 15.05
CA GLN A 499 16.68 -0.01 16.42
C GLN A 499 16.78 1.18 17.40
N ASN A 500 17.52 2.24 17.06
CA ASN A 500 17.66 3.44 17.89
C ASN A 500 16.56 4.48 17.57
N GLY A 501 15.91 4.37 16.41
CA GLY A 501 14.84 5.24 15.95
C GLY A 501 15.07 5.76 14.55
N VAL A 502 14.42 6.89 14.22
CA VAL A 502 14.52 7.56 12.91
C VAL A 502 15.62 8.64 12.91
N GLY A 503 16.26 8.80 11.75
CA GLY A 503 17.19 9.89 11.47
C GLY A 503 16.49 11.18 11.04
N ASN A 504 17.27 12.13 10.52
CA ASN A 504 16.75 13.34 9.90
C ASN A 504 16.10 13.04 8.55
N VAL A 505 15.27 13.97 8.09
CA VAL A 505 14.59 13.89 6.80
C VAL A 505 15.54 14.36 5.69
N GLU A 506 15.65 13.55 4.64
CA GLU A 506 16.39 13.87 3.43
C GLU A 506 15.44 13.94 2.23
N ILE A 507 15.37 15.09 1.56
CA ILE A 507 14.56 15.25 0.33
C ILE A 507 15.37 14.74 -0.86
N VAL A 508 14.92 13.66 -1.49
CA VAL A 508 15.56 13.05 -2.66
C VAL A 508 15.10 13.69 -3.96
N ALA A 509 13.87 14.21 -3.99
CA ALA A 509 13.34 14.99 -5.12
C ALA A 509 12.45 16.10 -4.59
N ALA A 510 12.94 17.33 -4.71
CA ALA A 510 12.15 18.50 -4.35
C ALA A 510 11.04 18.75 -5.38
N GLY A 511 9.83 18.97 -4.89
CA GLY A 511 8.71 19.43 -5.71
C GLY A 511 8.96 20.80 -6.33
N THR A 512 8.44 21.04 -7.52
CA THR A 512 8.68 22.27 -8.30
C THR A 512 7.44 23.16 -8.42
N ALA A 513 6.27 22.65 -8.04
CA ALA A 513 4.98 23.35 -8.07
C ALA A 513 4.04 22.75 -7.01
N PRO A 514 2.95 23.44 -6.66
CA PRO A 514 1.90 22.83 -5.88
C PRO A 514 1.24 21.69 -6.67
N ILE A 515 0.52 20.80 -5.95
CA ILE A 515 -0.38 19.87 -6.61
C ILE A 515 -1.44 20.65 -7.40
N ASP A 516 -1.73 20.19 -8.60
CA ASP A 516 -2.72 20.78 -9.52
C ASP A 516 -3.48 19.65 -10.21
N GLY A 517 -4.04 18.76 -9.35
CA GLY A 517 -4.81 17.60 -9.73
C GLY A 517 -6.31 17.83 -9.67
N PHE A 518 -7.06 17.12 -10.53
CA PHE A 518 -8.50 17.30 -10.67
C PHE A 518 -9.27 16.99 -9.38
N SER A 519 -8.81 16.03 -8.59
CA SER A 519 -9.51 15.55 -7.39
C SER A 519 -9.72 16.61 -6.31
N GLY A 520 -8.89 17.66 -6.26
CA GLY A 520 -9.02 18.76 -5.32
C GLY A 520 -10.08 19.79 -5.70
N TYR A 521 -10.49 19.87 -6.98
CA TYR A 521 -11.34 20.93 -7.48
C TYR A 521 -12.83 20.60 -7.42
N LYS A 522 -13.65 21.57 -7.01
CA LYS A 522 -15.11 21.43 -6.91
C LYS A 522 -15.78 21.09 -8.22
N TYR A 523 -15.21 21.56 -9.33
CA TYR A 523 -15.71 21.23 -10.67
C TYR A 523 -15.77 19.70 -10.90
N PHE A 524 -14.86 18.94 -10.31
CA PHE A 524 -14.81 17.48 -10.37
C PHE A 524 -15.36 16.79 -9.11
N GLY A 525 -16.00 17.54 -8.21
CA GLY A 525 -16.56 17.00 -6.96
C GLY A 525 -15.62 17.07 -5.76
N GLY A 526 -14.44 17.63 -5.90
CA GLY A 526 -13.45 17.74 -4.83
C GLY A 526 -13.84 18.73 -3.72
N GLY A 527 -13.24 18.58 -2.54
CA GLY A 527 -13.49 19.37 -1.34
C GLY A 527 -12.47 20.48 -1.07
N GLY A 528 -11.50 20.72 -1.96
CA GLY A 528 -10.41 21.69 -1.76
C GLY A 528 -9.09 21.06 -1.34
N SER A 529 -9.06 19.76 -1.02
CA SER A 529 -7.85 18.98 -0.78
C SER A 529 -7.59 18.06 -1.97
N GLY A 530 -6.41 18.20 -2.61
CA GLY A 530 -6.01 17.34 -3.71
C GLY A 530 -5.58 15.96 -3.19
N ARG A 531 -5.95 14.90 -3.87
CA ARG A 531 -5.47 13.56 -3.54
C ARG A 531 -3.99 13.45 -3.87
N THR A 532 -3.23 12.99 -2.89
CA THR A 532 -1.80 12.69 -2.99
C THR A 532 -1.61 11.29 -2.47
N GLY A 533 -0.99 10.37 -3.19
CA GLY A 533 -0.76 8.95 -2.92
C GLY A 533 -1.48 8.35 -1.72
N ASP A 534 -2.04 7.18 -1.81
CA ASP A 534 -2.53 6.50 -0.60
C ASP A 534 -1.41 5.75 0.09
N TYR A 535 -0.29 5.58 -0.62
CA TYR A 535 0.93 4.96 -0.11
C TYR A 535 2.15 5.29 -0.97
N SER A 536 3.32 5.26 -0.34
CA SER A 536 4.63 5.15 -0.99
C SER A 536 5.05 3.68 -1.10
N ALA A 537 6.22 3.42 -1.67
CA ALA A 537 6.79 2.08 -1.72
C ALA A 537 8.26 2.08 -1.28
N ALA A 538 8.67 1.00 -0.59
CA ALA A 538 10.06 0.76 -0.23
C ALA A 538 10.35 -0.73 -0.22
N THR A 539 11.54 -1.13 -0.69
CA THR A 539 11.97 -2.53 -0.75
C THR A 539 13.48 -2.64 -0.57
N VAL A 540 13.94 -3.86 -0.29
CA VAL A 540 15.37 -4.21 -0.24
C VAL A 540 15.65 -5.17 -1.38
N ASP A 541 16.66 -4.88 -2.20
CA ASP A 541 17.09 -5.80 -3.26
C ASP A 541 17.94 -6.95 -2.72
N GLU A 542 18.30 -7.90 -3.59
CA GLU A 542 19.13 -9.08 -3.24
C GLU A 542 20.55 -8.74 -2.81
N HIS A 543 21.01 -7.51 -3.03
CA HIS A 543 22.32 -7.00 -2.65
C HIS A 543 22.29 -6.18 -1.35
N GLY A 544 21.10 -6.01 -0.75
CA GLY A 544 20.88 -5.25 0.46
C GLY A 544 20.80 -3.74 0.24
N SER A 545 20.67 -3.25 -0.98
CA SER A 545 20.35 -1.85 -1.23
C SER A 545 18.87 -1.59 -0.96
N ILE A 546 18.58 -0.44 -0.36
CA ILE A 546 17.21 0.00 -0.14
C ILE A 546 16.78 0.82 -1.34
N TRP A 547 15.60 0.51 -1.84
CA TRP A 547 14.95 1.26 -2.90
C TRP A 547 13.66 1.86 -2.39
N ILE A 548 13.41 3.12 -2.78
CA ILE A 548 12.21 3.87 -2.39
C ILE A 548 11.53 4.47 -3.61
N ALA A 549 10.21 4.60 -3.54
CA ALA A 549 9.42 5.37 -4.48
C ALA A 549 8.35 6.16 -3.73
N SER A 550 8.29 7.47 -3.95
CA SER A 550 7.29 8.35 -3.36
C SER A 550 6.78 9.35 -4.39
N GLU A 551 5.59 9.86 -4.18
CA GLU A 551 5.03 10.92 -4.98
C GLU A 551 5.74 12.25 -4.72
N TYR A 552 5.88 13.03 -5.79
CA TYR A 552 6.32 14.43 -5.76
C TYR A 552 5.76 15.17 -6.97
N ILE A 553 5.92 16.46 -7.04
CA ILE A 553 5.49 17.25 -8.20
C ILE A 553 6.70 17.62 -9.07
N PRO A 554 6.92 16.90 -10.21
CA PRO A 554 8.06 17.15 -11.09
C PRO A 554 7.91 18.43 -11.92
N SER A 555 9.02 18.90 -12.48
CA SER A 555 9.01 19.94 -13.51
C SER A 555 8.57 19.36 -14.86
N GLY A 556 7.57 19.95 -15.48
CA GLY A 556 7.25 19.78 -16.91
C GLY A 556 6.38 18.59 -17.33
N ALA A 557 6.47 17.46 -16.70
CA ALA A 557 5.69 16.27 -17.07
C ALA A 557 4.29 16.31 -16.44
N ARG A 558 3.30 16.74 -17.21
CA ARG A 558 1.91 16.81 -16.74
C ARG A 558 0.93 16.62 -17.89
N THR A 559 -0.33 16.35 -17.54
CA THR A 559 -1.47 16.53 -18.43
C THR A 559 -2.22 17.82 -18.10
N LEU A 560 -3.38 18.02 -18.71
CA LEU A 560 -4.27 19.12 -18.31
C LEU A 560 -4.83 18.90 -16.90
N LEU A 561 -5.14 17.64 -16.52
CA LEU A 561 -5.89 17.29 -15.32
C LEU A 561 -5.04 17.06 -14.08
N ALA A 562 -3.76 16.69 -14.22
CA ALA A 562 -2.90 16.48 -13.07
C ALA A 562 -1.41 16.64 -13.38
N ASN A 563 -0.60 16.84 -12.34
CA ASN A 563 0.83 17.10 -12.43
C ASN A 563 1.68 16.22 -11.50
N TRP A 564 1.11 15.17 -10.88
CA TRP A 564 1.88 14.27 -10.04
C TRP A 564 2.92 13.48 -10.82
N GLY A 565 3.97 13.10 -10.15
CA GLY A 565 4.98 12.15 -10.58
C GLY A 565 5.50 11.36 -9.41
N THR A 566 6.25 10.31 -9.68
CA THR A 566 6.94 9.50 -8.69
C THR A 566 8.45 9.62 -8.87
N PHE A 567 9.18 9.50 -7.77
CA PHE A 567 10.64 9.51 -7.77
C PHE A 567 11.17 8.23 -7.16
N ILE A 568 12.10 7.58 -7.85
CA ILE A 568 12.73 6.33 -7.43
C ILE A 568 14.17 6.62 -7.05
N ALA A 569 14.60 6.13 -5.87
CA ALA A 569 15.99 6.25 -5.42
C ALA A 569 16.50 4.95 -4.79
N GLN A 570 17.78 4.66 -5.06
CA GLN A 570 18.54 3.59 -4.44
C GLN A 570 19.45 4.18 -3.34
N LEU A 571 19.27 3.71 -2.12
CA LEU A 571 20.05 4.11 -0.96
C LEU A 571 21.10 3.03 -0.67
N THR A 572 22.37 3.43 -0.66
CA THR A 572 23.47 2.53 -0.27
C THR A 572 23.59 2.44 1.26
N PRO A 573 24.18 1.35 1.81
CA PRO A 573 24.54 1.31 3.21
C PRO A 573 25.52 2.43 3.56
N GLU A 574 25.35 3.02 4.74
CA GLU A 574 26.44 3.84 5.32
C GLU A 574 27.65 2.94 5.48
N LYS A 575 28.84 3.45 5.08
CA LYS A 575 30.10 2.70 5.17
C LYS A 575 30.62 2.65 6.61
#